data_4bb857f4d3a85947aa6379ac558035d2
#
_entry.id   4bb857f4d3a85947aa6379ac558035d2
#
_cell.length_a   1.000
_cell.length_b   1.000
_cell.length_c   1.000
_cell.angle_alpha   90.00
_cell.angle_beta   90.00
_cell.angle_gamma   90.00
#
_symmetry.space_group_name_H-M   'P 1'
#
loop_
_entity.id
_entity.type
_entity.pdbx_description
1 polymer ?
#
loop_
_entity_poly.entity_id
_entity_poly.type
_entity_poly.pdbx_seq_one_letter_code
_entity_poly.pdbx_strand_id
1 'polypeptide(L)'
;MNTIHSDDRTPSTHGLTRRSFLSLLGVGAITAPLALAGCGGSQGSTGAATAAATSTAAATDLSGAKLTFVGDDAFAPFRSMQPQADGSQKLVGLDIDVVDEMAKRLGFTYEFEAQDFAATLASVQGSDTSFTMPMSSNDERKQTFDFTRGYYQPLVGALSKGGDKLESLDALKGKKLTCTTGTVQNKFVTAALPDNEVTTFDGGDQCLQEVLAGRADVYICDGAEGLAMQQANPETVLGLLPADDTDQYVSVYRIMAKKGASFIPAFNACVGEMIADGTMDQLIAKWTNESFVWGDRATEAATAE
;
A
#
# COMPACT_ATOMS: atom_id res chain seq x y z
N MET A 1 39.96 32.74 -40.38
CA MET A 1 40.90 31.67 -40.65
C MET A 1 41.25 31.05 -39.34
N ASN A 2 40.64 29.95 -38.96
CA ASN A 2 41.27 28.88 -38.19
C ASN A 2 40.32 27.67 -38.16
N THR A 3 40.89 26.58 -38.48
CA THR A 3 40.41 25.32 -38.99
C THR A 3 39.68 24.49 -37.92
N ILE A 4 38.60 23.86 -38.34
CA ILE A 4 37.81 22.81 -37.69
C ILE A 4 38.66 21.53 -37.67
N HIS A 5 38.73 20.85 -36.51
CA HIS A 5 39.19 19.47 -36.43
C HIS A 5 38.02 18.65 -35.82
N SER A 6 37.44 17.85 -36.70
CA SER A 6 36.48 16.78 -36.38
C SER A 6 37.26 15.55 -35.93
N ASP A 7 36.96 15.04 -34.73
CA ASP A 7 37.46 13.72 -34.28
C ASP A 7 36.27 12.75 -34.18
N ASP A 8 36.29 11.81 -35.12
CA ASP A 8 35.32 10.75 -35.31
C ASP A 8 35.77 9.54 -34.47
N ARG A 9 34.97 9.14 -33.45
CA ARG A 9 35.16 7.88 -32.74
C ARG A 9 33.88 7.10 -32.66
N THR A 10 33.74 6.14 -33.51
CA THR A 10 32.80 5.00 -33.45
C THR A 10 33.04 4.13 -32.24
N PRO A 11 32.03 3.69 -31.53
CA PRO A 11 32.16 2.64 -30.52
C PRO A 11 32.00 1.25 -31.12
N SER A 12 32.98 0.41 -30.84
CA SER A 12 33.08 -0.99 -31.23
C SER A 12 32.06 -1.86 -30.44
N THR A 13 31.32 -2.63 -31.20
CA THR A 13 30.44 -3.70 -30.72
C THR A 13 31.25 -4.93 -30.33
N HIS A 14 31.21 -5.33 -29.08
CA HIS A 14 31.62 -6.67 -28.65
C HIS A 14 30.40 -7.56 -28.42
N GLY A 15 30.24 -8.49 -29.34
CA GLY A 15 29.32 -9.59 -29.23
C GLY A 15 29.78 -10.59 -28.17
N LEU A 16 28.88 -10.98 -27.27
CA LEU A 16 29.09 -12.09 -26.34
C LEU A 16 28.29 -13.30 -26.81
N THR A 17 29.05 -14.33 -27.12
CA THR A 17 28.64 -15.64 -27.62
C THR A 17 27.88 -16.46 -26.55
N ARG A 18 26.78 -17.06 -27.01
CA ARG A 18 26.04 -18.12 -26.27
C ARG A 18 26.94 -19.33 -26.09
N ARG A 19 27.08 -19.80 -24.86
CA ARG A 19 27.57 -21.17 -24.59
C ARG A 19 26.48 -21.94 -23.85
N SER A 20 26.00 -22.94 -24.56
CA SER A 20 25.16 -24.04 -24.10
C SER A 20 25.88 -24.85 -23.02
N PHE A 21 25.17 -25.22 -21.95
CA PHE A 21 25.54 -26.38 -21.12
C PHE A 21 24.34 -27.32 -21.09
N LEU A 22 24.56 -28.46 -21.73
CA LEU A 22 23.70 -29.64 -21.67
C LEU A 22 24.25 -30.63 -20.64
N SER A 23 23.32 -31.29 -19.96
CA SER A 23 23.35 -32.65 -19.39
C SER A 23 24.23 -32.97 -18.19
N LEU A 24 23.55 -33.47 -17.11
CA LEU A 24 23.78 -34.83 -16.66
C LEU A 24 22.55 -35.35 -15.88
N LEU A 25 21.97 -36.43 -16.44
CA LEU A 25 21.00 -37.31 -15.80
C LEU A 25 21.73 -38.19 -14.75
N GLY A 26 21.20 -38.27 -13.53
CA GLY A 26 21.61 -39.23 -12.51
C GLY A 26 20.37 -39.94 -11.97
N VAL A 27 20.16 -41.15 -12.45
CA VAL A 27 19.17 -42.13 -11.94
C VAL A 27 19.75 -42.78 -10.69
N GLY A 28 19.01 -42.68 -9.58
CA GLY A 28 19.31 -43.42 -8.34
C GLY A 28 18.03 -44.01 -7.77
N ALA A 29 17.78 -45.26 -8.11
CA ALA A 29 16.77 -46.12 -7.47
C ALA A 29 17.27 -46.63 -6.13
N ILE A 30 16.49 -46.45 -5.06
CA ILE A 30 16.69 -47.23 -3.82
C ILE A 30 15.33 -47.78 -3.37
N THR A 31 15.35 -49.09 -3.25
CA THR A 31 14.32 -50.06 -2.92
C THR A 31 13.81 -49.94 -1.49
N ALA A 32 12.51 -50.23 -1.34
CA ALA A 32 11.85 -50.48 -0.06
C ALA A 32 12.20 -51.87 0.55
N PRO A 33 11.99 -52.09 1.85
CA PRO A 33 11.44 -53.35 2.29
C PRO A 33 10.08 -53.22 2.96
N LEU A 34 9.15 -54.05 2.51
CA LEU A 34 7.93 -54.44 3.22
C LEU A 34 8.30 -55.27 4.47
N ALA A 35 7.60 -54.99 5.56
CA ALA A 35 7.42 -55.97 6.63
C ALA A 35 5.93 -56.03 6.99
N LEU A 36 5.32 -57.16 6.65
CA LEU A 36 4.01 -57.63 7.11
C LEU A 36 4.18 -58.38 8.45
N ALA A 37 3.25 -58.16 9.36
CA ALA A 37 2.61 -59.09 10.32
C ALA A 37 2.04 -58.25 11.48
N GLY A 38 0.82 -58.39 11.95
CA GLY A 38 -0.06 -59.49 12.16
C GLY A 38 -1.42 -58.98 12.71
N CYS A 39 -2.42 -59.83 12.55
CA CYS A 39 -3.82 -59.72 12.95
C CYS A 39 -4.07 -59.57 14.45
N GLY A 40 -5.17 -58.86 14.81
CA GLY A 40 -5.83 -58.93 16.10
C GLY A 40 -6.99 -57.98 16.18
N GLY A 41 -8.24 -58.47 16.02
CA GLY A 41 -9.44 -57.66 15.99
C GLY A 41 -9.91 -57.17 17.37
N SER A 42 -10.67 -56.10 17.37
CA SER A 42 -11.93 -55.93 18.10
C SER A 42 -12.57 -54.56 17.78
N GLN A 43 -13.86 -54.59 17.66
CA GLN A 43 -14.82 -53.52 17.36
C GLN A 43 -14.76 -52.35 18.33
N GLY A 44 -15.06 -51.16 17.80
CA GLY A 44 -15.80 -50.20 18.58
C GLY A 44 -15.34 -48.76 18.42
N SER A 45 -16.26 -47.94 17.92
CA SER A 45 -16.35 -46.50 18.11
C SER A 45 -15.75 -45.63 17.01
N THR A 46 -16.66 -45.16 16.15
CA THR A 46 -16.53 -43.98 15.28
C THR A 46 -16.25 -42.73 16.11
N GLY A 47 -14.99 -42.37 16.17
CA GLY A 47 -14.57 -41.04 16.59
C GLY A 47 -14.04 -40.32 15.37
N ALA A 48 -14.81 -39.40 14.81
CA ALA A 48 -14.31 -38.43 13.85
C ALA A 48 -13.19 -37.62 14.51
N ALA A 49 -11.95 -37.96 14.20
CA ALA A 49 -10.83 -37.13 14.54
C ALA A 49 -10.93 -35.85 13.66
N THR A 50 -11.54 -34.84 14.20
CA THR A 50 -11.38 -33.47 13.70
C THR A 50 -9.89 -33.18 13.81
N ALA A 51 -9.21 -33.17 12.67
CA ALA A 51 -7.87 -32.60 12.59
C ALA A 51 -8.00 -31.13 12.97
N ALA A 52 -7.72 -30.84 14.24
CA ALA A 52 -7.48 -29.49 14.67
C ALA A 52 -6.28 -29.00 13.86
N ALA A 53 -6.53 -28.15 12.88
CA ALA A 53 -5.49 -27.36 12.26
C ALA A 53 -4.81 -26.61 13.41
N THR A 54 -3.63 -27.05 13.78
CA THR A 54 -2.74 -26.34 14.69
C THR A 54 -2.39 -25.05 13.94
N SER A 55 -3.14 -23.97 14.15
CA SER A 55 -2.71 -22.66 13.78
C SER A 55 -1.43 -22.43 14.57
N THR A 56 -0.30 -22.52 13.90
CA THR A 56 0.97 -22.05 14.45
C THR A 56 0.72 -20.59 14.79
N ALA A 57 0.64 -20.27 16.09
CA ALA A 57 0.54 -18.88 16.52
C ALA A 57 1.71 -18.17 15.85
N ALA A 58 1.41 -17.23 14.96
CA ALA A 58 2.42 -16.40 14.32
C ALA A 58 3.25 -15.77 15.44
N ALA A 59 4.57 -15.78 15.30
CA ALA A 59 5.44 -15.14 16.27
C ALA A 59 5.00 -13.68 16.38
N THR A 60 4.44 -13.31 17.53
CA THR A 60 3.96 -11.96 17.81
C THR A 60 5.05 -11.07 18.41
N ASP A 61 6.25 -11.57 18.56
CA ASP A 61 7.41 -10.85 19.09
C ASP A 61 8.42 -10.59 17.97
N LEU A 62 8.67 -9.32 17.71
CA LEU A 62 9.67 -8.83 16.76
C LEU A 62 10.82 -8.11 17.48
N SER A 63 11.06 -8.44 18.77
CA SER A 63 12.09 -7.81 19.59
C SER A 63 13.46 -7.87 18.92
N GLY A 64 14.06 -6.69 18.74
CA GLY A 64 15.35 -6.53 18.08
C GLY A 64 15.32 -6.51 16.55
N ALA A 65 14.17 -6.71 15.92
CA ALA A 65 14.05 -6.49 14.48
C ALA A 65 14.23 -5.01 14.14
N LYS A 66 14.92 -4.74 13.04
CA LYS A 66 15.08 -3.40 12.47
C LYS A 66 14.39 -3.39 11.12
N LEU A 67 13.35 -2.59 11.00
CA LEU A 67 12.54 -2.50 9.80
C LEU A 67 12.69 -1.11 9.16
N THR A 68 12.31 -1.00 7.90
CA THR A 68 12.30 0.28 7.17
C THR A 68 10.87 0.58 6.74
N PHE A 69 10.34 1.69 7.21
CA PHE A 69 9.08 2.23 6.72
C PHE A 69 9.37 3.19 5.57
N VAL A 70 8.92 2.87 4.36
CA VAL A 70 9.13 3.71 3.17
C VAL A 70 7.83 4.34 2.71
N GLY A 71 7.87 5.60 2.27
CA GLY A 71 6.69 6.30 1.77
C GLY A 71 6.95 7.79 1.52
N ASP A 72 5.95 8.46 0.97
CA ASP A 72 5.94 9.90 0.77
C ASP A 72 5.75 10.63 2.13
N ASP A 73 6.50 11.66 2.40
CA ASP A 73 6.42 12.49 3.60
C ASP A 73 5.56 13.76 3.43
N ALA A 74 4.88 13.89 2.28
CA ALA A 74 3.94 14.96 1.94
C ALA A 74 2.50 14.46 1.73
N PHE A 75 2.08 13.45 2.47
CA PHE A 75 0.79 12.76 2.35
C PHE A 75 -0.06 12.92 3.62
N ALA A 76 -0.44 14.16 3.97
CA ALA A 76 -1.32 14.44 5.11
C ALA A 76 -2.75 13.91 4.87
N PRO A 77 -3.48 13.38 5.88
CA PRO A 77 -3.11 13.31 7.31
C PRO A 77 -2.34 12.04 7.67
N PHE A 78 -2.00 11.18 6.70
CA PHE A 78 -1.32 9.91 6.94
C PHE A 78 0.14 10.10 7.34
N ARG A 79 0.87 10.95 6.62
CA ARG A 79 2.27 11.35 6.90
C ARG A 79 2.51 12.77 6.43
N SER A 80 3.12 13.60 7.26
CA SER A 80 3.56 14.93 6.86
C SER A 80 4.65 15.46 7.78
N MET A 81 5.52 16.31 7.22
CA MET A 81 6.54 17.01 8.00
C MET A 81 5.91 18.23 8.67
N GLN A 82 6.02 18.31 10.00
CA GLN A 82 5.54 19.44 10.78
C GLN A 82 6.69 20.20 11.42
N PRO A 83 6.73 21.55 11.28
CA PRO A 83 7.73 22.37 11.95
C PRO A 83 7.54 22.33 13.47
N GLN A 84 8.65 22.19 14.19
CA GLN A 84 8.70 22.22 15.63
C GLN A 84 9.14 23.60 16.14
N ALA A 85 8.91 23.88 17.41
CA ALA A 85 9.26 25.16 18.04
C ALA A 85 10.77 25.47 18.05
N ASP A 86 11.60 24.44 17.97
CA ASP A 86 13.06 24.54 17.88
C ASP A 86 13.59 24.70 16.44
N GLY A 87 12.70 24.79 15.46
CA GLY A 87 13.01 24.90 14.01
C GLY A 87 13.30 23.57 13.33
N SER A 88 13.29 22.45 14.04
CA SER A 88 13.36 21.12 13.41
C SER A 88 12.04 20.74 12.71
N GLN A 89 12.10 19.72 11.86
CA GLN A 89 10.92 19.10 11.26
C GLN A 89 10.70 17.74 11.91
N LYS A 90 9.44 17.42 12.20
CA LYS A 90 9.03 16.12 12.72
C LYS A 90 8.02 15.48 11.78
N LEU A 91 8.29 14.23 11.41
CA LEU A 91 7.32 13.42 10.69
C LEU A 91 6.20 13.01 11.64
N VAL A 92 4.96 13.27 11.26
CA VAL A 92 3.75 12.99 12.03
C VAL A 92 2.64 12.49 11.09
N GLY A 93 1.60 11.88 11.65
CA GLY A 93 0.43 11.45 10.91
C GLY A 93 -0.14 10.13 11.44
N LEU A 94 -1.26 9.72 10.85
CA LEU A 94 -1.94 8.48 11.23
C LEU A 94 -1.00 7.26 11.13
N ASP A 95 -0.28 7.15 10.00
CA ASP A 95 0.59 6.01 9.77
C ASP A 95 1.73 5.96 10.78
N ILE A 96 2.27 7.11 11.16
CA ILE A 96 3.36 7.20 12.12
C ILE A 96 2.87 6.75 13.51
N ASP A 97 1.72 7.24 13.96
CA ASP A 97 1.14 6.83 15.23
C ASP A 97 0.80 5.33 15.26
N VAL A 98 0.30 4.78 14.15
CA VAL A 98 0.01 3.34 14.02
C VAL A 98 1.29 2.52 14.11
N VAL A 99 2.34 2.90 13.38
CA VAL A 99 3.62 2.17 13.40
C VAL A 99 4.31 2.30 14.76
N ASP A 100 4.26 3.47 15.40
CA ASP A 100 4.81 3.69 16.74
C ASP A 100 4.12 2.77 17.78
N GLU A 101 2.79 2.66 17.75
CA GLU A 101 2.07 1.76 18.64
C GLU A 101 2.37 0.28 18.34
N MET A 102 2.47 -0.10 17.06
CA MET A 102 2.88 -1.44 16.67
C MET A 102 4.31 -1.76 17.13
N ALA A 103 5.25 -0.84 16.96
CA ALA A 103 6.62 -0.99 17.41
C ALA A 103 6.72 -1.21 18.92
N LYS A 104 5.92 -0.47 19.68
CA LYS A 104 5.79 -0.64 21.13
C LYS A 104 5.21 -2.00 21.53
N ARG A 105 4.19 -2.50 20.83
CA ARG A 105 3.56 -3.81 21.12
C ARG A 105 4.42 -4.98 20.72
N LEU A 106 5.10 -4.90 19.57
CA LEU A 106 5.85 -6.00 18.97
C LEU A 106 7.36 -5.96 19.26
N GLY A 107 7.90 -4.86 19.80
CA GLY A 107 9.30 -4.72 20.21
C GLY A 107 10.29 -4.45 19.07
N PHE A 108 9.85 -4.13 17.85
CA PHE A 108 10.74 -3.76 16.75
C PHE A 108 11.12 -2.27 16.79
N THR A 109 12.16 -1.92 16.06
CA THR A 109 12.52 -0.54 15.74
C THR A 109 12.41 -0.30 14.24
N TYR A 110 12.17 0.95 13.84
CA TYR A 110 12.11 1.28 12.42
C TYR A 110 12.79 2.62 12.12
N GLU A 111 13.17 2.77 10.86
CA GLU A 111 13.60 4.04 10.26
C GLU A 111 12.61 4.39 9.14
N PHE A 112 12.29 5.68 9.00
CA PHE A 112 11.45 6.15 7.89
C PHE A 112 12.34 6.67 6.76
N GLU A 113 12.08 6.20 5.53
CA GLU A 113 12.73 6.67 4.32
C GLU A 113 11.71 7.34 3.41
N ALA A 114 11.87 8.66 3.19
CA ALA A 114 11.01 9.43 2.29
C ALA A 114 11.29 9.07 0.83
N GLN A 115 10.24 8.66 0.10
CA GLN A 115 10.30 8.29 -1.31
C GLN A 115 8.98 8.61 -1.98
N ASP A 116 9.00 8.91 -3.29
CA ASP A 116 7.78 8.95 -4.09
C ASP A 116 7.09 7.58 -4.15
N PHE A 117 5.84 7.57 -4.60
CA PHE A 117 5.02 6.35 -4.58
C PHE A 117 5.61 5.21 -5.44
N ALA A 118 6.17 5.51 -6.61
CA ALA A 118 6.74 4.50 -7.50
C ALA A 118 8.02 3.90 -6.92
N ALA A 119 8.90 4.73 -6.35
CA ALA A 119 10.11 4.30 -5.66
C ALA A 119 9.78 3.48 -4.41
N THR A 120 8.73 3.86 -3.66
CA THR A 120 8.22 3.11 -2.50
C THR A 120 7.86 1.67 -2.88
N LEU A 121 7.11 1.47 -3.97
CA LEU A 121 6.75 0.12 -4.44
C LEU A 121 8.00 -0.72 -4.79
N ALA A 122 8.97 -0.12 -5.47
CA ALA A 122 10.22 -0.79 -5.83
C ALA A 122 11.07 -1.15 -4.60
N SER A 123 11.17 -0.26 -3.62
CA SER A 123 11.91 -0.48 -2.37
C SER A 123 11.30 -1.62 -1.55
N VAL A 124 9.97 -1.64 -1.38
CA VAL A 124 9.28 -2.72 -0.67
C VAL A 124 9.43 -4.06 -1.39
N GLN A 125 9.37 -4.08 -2.73
CA GLN A 125 9.59 -5.30 -3.50
C GLN A 125 11.02 -5.83 -3.37
N GLY A 126 12.00 -4.94 -3.26
CA GLY A 126 13.42 -5.27 -3.22
C GLY A 126 13.96 -5.68 -1.85
N SER A 127 13.21 -5.49 -0.76
CA SER A 127 13.69 -5.64 0.61
C SER A 127 12.83 -6.59 1.44
N ASP A 128 13.47 -7.42 2.26
CA ASP A 128 12.79 -8.34 3.19
C ASP A 128 12.44 -7.66 4.53
N THR A 129 12.87 -6.42 4.74
CA THR A 129 12.66 -5.64 5.98
C THR A 129 11.88 -4.36 5.76
N SER A 130 11.56 -4.02 4.50
CA SER A 130 10.81 -2.81 4.19
C SER A 130 9.30 -3.07 4.13
N PHE A 131 8.54 -2.08 4.59
CA PHE A 131 7.08 -2.06 4.49
C PHE A 131 6.60 -0.65 4.17
N THR A 132 5.35 -0.56 3.75
CA THR A 132 4.66 0.72 3.51
C THR A 132 3.18 0.63 3.89
N MET A 133 2.60 1.78 4.15
CA MET A 133 1.17 2.01 4.38
C MET A 133 0.84 3.48 4.05
N PRO A 134 -0.42 3.85 3.85
CA PRO A 134 -1.57 2.99 3.67
C PRO A 134 -1.62 2.45 2.24
N MET A 135 -2.04 1.21 2.06
CA MET A 135 -2.05 0.57 0.74
C MET A 135 -3.36 -0.18 0.47
N SER A 136 -4.02 0.15 -0.63
CA SER A 136 -5.07 -0.70 -1.19
C SER A 136 -4.48 -1.97 -1.80
N SER A 137 -5.06 -3.12 -1.52
CA SER A 137 -4.71 -4.36 -2.20
C SER A 137 -5.53 -4.51 -3.49
N ASN A 138 -4.94 -5.17 -4.48
CA ASN A 138 -5.62 -5.67 -5.68
C ASN A 138 -4.91 -6.94 -6.16
N ASP A 139 -5.51 -7.65 -7.13
CA ASP A 139 -4.98 -8.95 -7.58
C ASP A 139 -3.57 -8.86 -8.17
N GLU A 140 -3.24 -7.76 -8.84
CA GLU A 140 -1.90 -7.52 -9.37
C GLU A 140 -0.88 -7.39 -8.23
N ARG A 141 -1.17 -6.54 -7.23
CA ARG A 141 -0.28 -6.32 -6.07
C ARG A 141 -0.11 -7.57 -5.23
N LYS A 142 -1.17 -8.38 -5.05
CA LYS A 142 -1.14 -9.65 -4.31
C LYS A 142 -0.22 -10.71 -4.93
N GLN A 143 0.17 -10.58 -6.20
CA GLN A 143 1.16 -11.47 -6.80
C GLN A 143 2.58 -11.22 -6.26
N THR A 144 2.88 -9.98 -5.90
CA THR A 144 4.23 -9.51 -5.53
C THR A 144 4.37 -9.20 -4.04
N PHE A 145 3.28 -8.81 -3.39
CA PHE A 145 3.25 -8.34 -2.02
C PHE A 145 2.30 -9.14 -1.15
N ASP A 146 2.60 -9.16 0.14
CA ASP A 146 1.67 -9.58 1.19
C ASP A 146 1.14 -8.37 1.96
N PHE A 147 -0.05 -8.52 2.53
CA PHE A 147 -0.79 -7.46 3.18
C PHE A 147 -1.29 -7.92 4.55
N THR A 148 -1.43 -6.98 5.47
CA THR A 148 -2.21 -7.20 6.69
C THR A 148 -3.70 -7.19 6.37
N ARG A 149 -4.55 -7.46 7.35
CA ARG A 149 -5.98 -7.09 7.31
C ARG A 149 -6.14 -5.58 7.12
N GLY A 150 -7.31 -5.18 6.65
CA GLY A 150 -7.66 -3.77 6.51
C GLY A 150 -7.84 -3.08 7.85
N TYR A 151 -7.52 -1.77 7.89
CA TYR A 151 -7.70 -0.95 9.08
C TYR A 151 -8.38 0.40 8.79
N TYR A 152 -8.52 0.80 7.53
CA TYR A 152 -9.12 2.06 7.13
C TYR A 152 -9.79 1.93 5.76
N GLN A 153 -11.03 2.42 5.62
CA GLN A 153 -11.73 2.47 4.34
C GLN A 153 -11.60 3.86 3.74
N PRO A 154 -10.76 4.06 2.72
CA PRO A 154 -10.63 5.35 2.06
C PRO A 154 -11.88 5.68 1.24
N LEU A 155 -12.17 6.96 1.10
CA LEU A 155 -13.09 7.52 0.12
C LEU A 155 -12.29 8.16 -1.01
N VAL A 156 -12.84 8.21 -2.20
CA VAL A 156 -12.20 8.93 -3.32
C VAL A 156 -12.70 10.36 -3.33
N GLY A 157 -11.74 11.29 -3.29
CA GLY A 157 -11.97 12.72 -3.35
C GLY A 157 -11.77 13.28 -4.75
N ALA A 158 -12.56 14.30 -5.07
CA ALA A 158 -12.43 15.15 -6.24
C ALA A 158 -12.18 16.59 -5.76
N LEU A 159 -10.91 17.00 -5.71
CA LEU A 159 -10.48 18.31 -5.24
C LEU A 159 -10.35 19.26 -6.43
N SER A 160 -11.13 20.35 -6.43
CA SER A 160 -11.14 21.38 -7.48
C SER A 160 -10.84 22.77 -6.90
N LYS A 161 -10.50 23.74 -7.77
CA LYS A 161 -10.33 25.13 -7.36
C LYS A 161 -11.65 25.88 -7.49
N GLY A 162 -12.35 26.02 -6.36
CA GLY A 162 -13.65 26.70 -6.31
C GLY A 162 -14.77 25.92 -7.01
N GLY A 163 -15.93 26.55 -7.14
CA GLY A 163 -17.10 25.97 -7.78
C GLY A 163 -17.92 25.06 -6.86
N ASP A 164 -18.76 24.23 -7.47
CA ASP A 164 -19.55 23.25 -6.75
C ASP A 164 -18.74 21.99 -6.45
N LYS A 165 -19.14 21.25 -5.43
CA LYS A 165 -18.59 19.94 -5.12
C LYS A 165 -18.86 18.96 -6.26
N LEU A 166 -17.84 18.25 -6.68
CA LEU A 166 -17.91 17.24 -7.73
C LEU A 166 -18.08 15.86 -7.08
N GLU A 167 -19.33 15.43 -6.92
CA GLU A 167 -19.71 14.24 -6.14
C GLU A 167 -20.30 13.12 -7.01
N SER A 168 -20.00 13.09 -8.32
CA SER A 168 -20.44 12.03 -9.23
C SER A 168 -19.50 11.89 -10.42
N LEU A 169 -19.50 10.73 -11.06
CA LEU A 169 -18.76 10.50 -12.32
C LEU A 169 -19.22 11.47 -13.42
N ASP A 170 -20.53 11.75 -13.49
CA ASP A 170 -21.06 12.67 -14.49
C ASP A 170 -20.51 14.09 -14.33
N ALA A 171 -20.31 14.55 -13.10
CA ALA A 171 -19.72 15.86 -12.81
C ALA A 171 -18.24 15.97 -13.23
N LEU A 172 -17.57 14.83 -13.37
CA LEU A 172 -16.16 14.75 -13.78
C LEU A 172 -15.97 14.65 -15.30
N LYS A 173 -17.00 14.26 -16.06
CA LYS A 173 -16.89 14.11 -17.53
C LYS A 173 -16.41 15.37 -18.23
N GLY A 174 -15.43 15.22 -19.12
CA GLY A 174 -14.84 16.30 -19.92
C GLY A 174 -13.93 17.25 -19.15
N LYS A 175 -13.71 17.04 -17.85
CA LYS A 175 -12.74 17.81 -17.05
C LYS A 175 -11.34 17.26 -17.24
N LYS A 176 -10.35 18.13 -17.11
CA LYS A 176 -8.94 17.74 -17.04
C LYS A 176 -8.63 17.22 -15.64
N LEU A 177 -8.35 15.95 -15.55
CA LEU A 177 -8.08 15.29 -14.29
C LEU A 177 -6.57 15.16 -14.05
N THR A 178 -6.19 15.18 -12.79
CA THR A 178 -4.84 14.80 -12.36
C THR A 178 -4.91 13.81 -11.21
N CYS A 179 -3.90 12.94 -11.08
CA CYS A 179 -3.74 12.00 -9.97
C CYS A 179 -2.29 11.55 -9.83
N THR A 180 -1.95 10.95 -8.70
CA THR A 180 -0.61 10.43 -8.48
C THR A 180 -0.39 9.15 -9.28
N THR A 181 0.74 9.07 -9.96
CA THR A 181 1.13 7.97 -10.86
C THR A 181 1.10 6.62 -10.13
N GLY A 182 0.45 5.63 -10.75
CA GLY A 182 0.44 4.24 -10.26
C GLY A 182 -0.45 3.96 -9.04
N THR A 183 -1.19 4.96 -8.56
CA THR A 183 -2.17 4.80 -7.47
C THR A 183 -3.42 4.06 -7.94
N VAL A 184 -4.23 3.62 -6.98
CA VAL A 184 -5.56 3.05 -7.29
C VAL A 184 -6.52 4.11 -7.82
N GLN A 185 -6.37 5.37 -7.43
CA GLN A 185 -7.10 6.51 -7.98
C GLN A 185 -6.77 6.72 -9.47
N ASN A 186 -5.50 6.57 -9.86
CA ASN A 186 -5.11 6.60 -11.28
C ASN A 186 -5.75 5.46 -12.08
N LYS A 187 -5.77 4.24 -11.53
CA LYS A 187 -6.46 3.10 -12.17
C LYS A 187 -7.98 3.35 -12.27
N PHE A 188 -8.58 3.90 -11.22
CA PHE A 188 -9.99 4.25 -11.18
C PHE A 188 -10.36 5.23 -12.31
N VAL A 189 -9.71 6.37 -12.41
CA VAL A 189 -10.06 7.37 -13.45
C VAL A 189 -9.84 6.85 -14.85
N THR A 190 -8.76 6.06 -15.08
CA THR A 190 -8.47 5.48 -16.39
C THR A 190 -9.56 4.48 -16.81
N ALA A 191 -10.13 3.73 -15.87
CA ALA A 191 -11.16 2.74 -16.16
C ALA A 191 -12.59 3.33 -16.20
N ALA A 192 -12.93 4.21 -15.26
CA ALA A 192 -14.26 4.77 -15.12
C ALA A 192 -14.54 5.99 -16.02
N LEU A 193 -13.49 6.72 -16.38
CA LEU A 193 -13.56 7.97 -17.16
C LEU A 193 -12.57 7.96 -18.35
N PRO A 194 -12.65 6.98 -19.25
CA PRO A 194 -11.65 6.75 -20.32
C PRO A 194 -11.55 7.90 -21.33
N ASP A 195 -12.59 8.74 -21.43
CA ASP A 195 -12.63 9.87 -22.38
C ASP A 195 -12.08 11.17 -21.76
N ASN A 196 -11.72 11.17 -20.47
CA ASN A 196 -11.14 12.33 -19.82
C ASN A 196 -9.65 12.47 -20.14
N GLU A 197 -9.17 13.72 -20.25
CA GLU A 197 -7.74 14.01 -20.23
C GLU A 197 -7.22 13.79 -18.80
N VAL A 198 -6.26 12.87 -18.61
CA VAL A 198 -5.67 12.57 -17.32
C VAL A 198 -4.16 12.79 -17.39
N THR A 199 -3.64 13.66 -16.51
CA THR A 199 -2.20 13.88 -16.33
C THR A 199 -1.79 13.36 -14.97
N THR A 200 -0.68 12.62 -14.88
CA THR A 200 -0.19 12.06 -13.61
C THR A 200 1.12 12.70 -13.18
N PHE A 201 1.32 12.77 -11.86
CA PHE A 201 2.52 13.29 -11.20
C PHE A 201 3.03 12.33 -10.14
N ASP A 202 4.23 12.55 -9.64
CA ASP A 202 4.88 11.65 -8.67
C ASP A 202 4.31 11.80 -7.25
N GLY A 203 3.70 12.96 -6.92
CA GLY A 203 3.10 13.24 -5.61
C GLY A 203 1.82 14.07 -5.70
N GLY A 204 1.02 14.02 -4.62
CA GLY A 204 -0.25 14.72 -4.51
C GLY A 204 -0.11 16.24 -4.44
N ASP A 205 0.98 16.73 -3.88
CA ASP A 205 1.32 18.15 -3.84
C ASP A 205 1.49 18.76 -5.24
N GLN A 206 2.11 18.02 -6.17
CA GLN A 206 2.23 18.43 -7.57
C GLN A 206 0.86 18.46 -8.25
N CYS A 207 0.01 17.46 -8.01
CA CYS A 207 -1.36 17.44 -8.50
C CYS A 207 -2.16 18.67 -8.01
N LEU A 208 -2.05 18.99 -6.73
CA LEU A 208 -2.67 20.17 -6.15
C LEU A 208 -2.19 21.45 -6.84
N GLN A 209 -0.89 21.60 -7.09
CA GLN A 209 -0.35 22.78 -7.78
C GLN A 209 -0.87 22.92 -9.21
N GLU A 210 -1.14 21.82 -9.93
CA GLU A 210 -1.78 21.87 -11.25
C GLU A 210 -3.21 22.41 -11.17
N VAL A 211 -3.97 21.99 -10.15
CA VAL A 211 -5.34 22.50 -9.91
C VAL A 211 -5.32 23.98 -9.51
N LEU A 212 -4.45 24.38 -8.58
CA LEU A 212 -4.34 25.76 -8.13
C LEU A 212 -3.92 26.70 -9.26
N ALA A 213 -3.06 26.22 -10.16
CA ALA A 213 -2.61 26.98 -11.35
C ALA A 213 -3.63 26.96 -12.50
N GLY A 214 -4.73 26.20 -12.41
CA GLY A 214 -5.76 26.07 -13.45
C GLY A 214 -5.28 25.29 -14.70
N ARG A 215 -4.23 24.47 -14.58
CA ARG A 215 -3.78 23.57 -15.64
C ARG A 215 -4.52 22.23 -15.62
N ALA A 216 -4.96 21.79 -14.45
CA ALA A 216 -5.95 20.73 -14.27
C ALA A 216 -7.22 21.31 -13.62
N ASP A 217 -8.37 20.71 -13.89
CA ASP A 217 -9.64 21.10 -13.28
C ASP A 217 -9.83 20.41 -11.91
N VAL A 218 -9.39 19.16 -11.79
CA VAL A 218 -9.65 18.30 -10.63
C VAL A 218 -8.47 17.41 -10.31
N TYR A 219 -8.09 17.34 -9.03
CA TYR A 219 -7.24 16.30 -8.49
C TYR A 219 -8.09 15.19 -7.90
N ILE A 220 -7.95 13.97 -8.42
CA ILE A 220 -8.58 12.75 -7.88
C ILE A 220 -7.64 12.12 -6.87
N CYS A 221 -8.00 12.22 -5.60
CA CYS A 221 -7.15 11.92 -4.45
C CYS A 221 -7.82 10.96 -3.45
N ASP A 222 -7.13 10.64 -2.37
CA ASP A 222 -7.76 10.13 -1.16
C ASP A 222 -8.63 11.23 -0.53
N GLY A 223 -9.80 10.86 0.01
CA GLY A 223 -10.73 11.83 0.59
C GLY A 223 -10.16 12.54 1.81
N ALA A 224 -9.41 11.85 2.68
CA ALA A 224 -8.78 12.45 3.85
C ALA A 224 -7.62 13.37 3.45
N GLU A 225 -6.82 12.98 2.44
CA GLU A 225 -5.79 13.83 1.84
C GLU A 225 -6.42 15.10 1.24
N GLY A 226 -7.47 14.94 0.44
CA GLY A 226 -8.19 16.07 -0.16
C GLY A 226 -8.75 17.03 0.89
N LEU A 227 -9.26 16.52 2.02
CA LEU A 227 -9.71 17.34 3.14
C LEU A 227 -8.57 18.12 3.78
N ALA A 228 -7.43 17.47 4.02
CA ALA A 228 -6.25 18.13 4.57
C ALA A 228 -5.74 19.25 3.62
N MET A 229 -5.73 18.97 2.32
CA MET A 229 -5.37 19.96 1.30
C MET A 229 -6.35 21.13 1.25
N GLN A 230 -7.68 20.87 1.32
CA GLN A 230 -8.69 21.92 1.36
C GLN A 230 -8.55 22.80 2.61
N GLN A 231 -8.25 22.21 3.77
CA GLN A 231 -8.02 22.98 4.99
C GLN A 231 -6.82 23.93 4.87
N ALA A 232 -5.76 23.48 4.19
CA ALA A 232 -4.57 24.29 3.93
C ALA A 232 -4.75 25.30 2.79
N ASN A 233 -5.68 25.04 1.85
CA ASN A 233 -5.95 25.85 0.67
C ASN A 233 -7.46 26.14 0.56
N PRO A 234 -7.98 27.13 1.30
CA PRO A 234 -9.43 27.40 1.39
C PRO A 234 -10.13 27.77 0.07
N GLU A 235 -9.37 28.09 -0.97
CA GLU A 235 -9.88 28.31 -2.33
C GLU A 235 -10.23 27.00 -3.05
N THR A 236 -9.92 25.85 -2.48
CA THR A 236 -10.27 24.55 -3.04
C THR A 236 -11.59 24.03 -2.48
N VAL A 237 -12.22 23.14 -3.23
CA VAL A 237 -13.49 22.49 -2.86
C VAL A 237 -13.35 20.98 -3.07
N LEU A 238 -13.59 20.22 -2.01
CA LEU A 238 -13.58 18.76 -2.04
C LEU A 238 -14.99 18.23 -2.21
N GLY A 239 -15.23 17.45 -3.27
CA GLY A 239 -16.34 16.52 -3.40
C GLY A 239 -15.91 15.11 -3.07
N LEU A 240 -16.80 14.29 -2.52
CA LEU A 240 -16.54 12.86 -2.26
C LEU A 240 -17.35 12.03 -3.24
N LEU A 241 -16.70 11.12 -3.95
CA LEU A 241 -17.37 10.25 -4.90
C LEU A 241 -18.11 9.11 -4.17
N PRO A 242 -19.28 8.66 -4.70
CA PRO A 242 -20.02 7.55 -4.12
C PRO A 242 -19.18 6.28 -4.04
N ALA A 243 -19.31 5.56 -2.95
CA ALA A 243 -18.61 4.30 -2.72
C ALA A 243 -18.93 3.26 -3.79
N ASP A 244 -20.20 3.19 -4.24
CA ASP A 244 -20.65 2.26 -5.28
C ASP A 244 -19.89 2.45 -6.62
N ASP A 245 -19.40 3.68 -6.90
CA ASP A 245 -18.61 3.98 -8.09
C ASP A 245 -17.13 3.63 -7.92
N THR A 246 -16.61 3.60 -6.69
CA THR A 246 -15.18 3.60 -6.40
C THR A 246 -14.65 2.34 -5.72
N ASP A 247 -15.46 1.64 -4.91
CA ASP A 247 -15.02 0.52 -4.06
C ASP A 247 -14.43 -0.67 -4.83
N GLN A 248 -14.85 -0.88 -6.08
CA GLN A 248 -14.25 -1.91 -6.93
C GLN A 248 -12.78 -1.62 -7.31
N TYR A 249 -12.34 -0.36 -7.19
CA TYR A 249 -10.97 0.07 -7.51
C TYR A 249 -10.15 0.35 -6.26
N VAL A 250 -10.79 0.92 -5.24
CA VAL A 250 -10.14 1.41 -4.03
C VAL A 250 -10.59 0.58 -2.84
N SER A 251 -9.78 -0.44 -2.51
CA SER A 251 -10.06 -1.30 -1.36
C SER A 251 -9.55 -0.68 -0.05
N VAL A 252 -9.94 -1.30 1.06
CA VAL A 252 -9.47 -0.93 2.40
C VAL A 252 -7.95 -0.82 2.46
N TYR A 253 -7.48 0.13 3.24
CA TYR A 253 -6.06 0.34 3.48
C TYR A 253 -5.48 -0.69 4.43
N ARG A 254 -4.28 -1.13 4.10
CA ARG A 254 -3.51 -2.21 4.73
C ARG A 254 -2.05 -1.79 4.83
N ILE A 255 -1.30 -2.49 5.66
CA ILE A 255 0.16 -2.46 5.61
C ILE A 255 0.60 -3.47 4.56
N MET A 256 1.55 -3.09 3.73
CA MET A 256 2.08 -3.89 2.62
C MET A 256 3.58 -4.13 2.79
N ALA A 257 4.00 -5.36 2.54
CA ALA A 257 5.42 -5.74 2.46
C ALA A 257 5.65 -6.69 1.29
N LYS A 258 6.92 -6.98 1.00
CA LYS A 258 7.29 -7.98 0.02
C LYS A 258 6.62 -9.32 0.33
N LYS A 259 6.27 -10.07 -0.69
CA LYS A 259 5.67 -11.39 -0.54
C LYS A 259 6.60 -12.34 0.24
N GLY A 260 6.06 -12.97 1.29
CA GLY A 260 6.81 -13.84 2.19
C GLY A 260 7.58 -13.12 3.28
N ALA A 261 7.38 -11.81 3.49
CA ALA A 261 8.02 -11.06 4.56
C ALA A 261 7.63 -11.64 5.94
N SER A 262 8.63 -12.04 6.72
CA SER A 262 8.43 -12.82 7.95
C SER A 262 7.68 -12.08 9.05
N PHE A 263 7.65 -10.75 9.03
CA PHE A 263 7.00 -9.91 10.04
C PHE A 263 5.50 -9.66 9.74
N ILE A 264 5.01 -9.88 8.51
CA ILE A 264 3.60 -9.62 8.14
C ILE A 264 2.59 -10.38 9.03
N PRO A 265 2.80 -11.66 9.40
CA PRO A 265 1.87 -12.34 10.31
C PRO A 265 1.76 -11.65 11.68
N ALA A 266 2.87 -11.16 12.25
CA ALA A 266 2.88 -10.42 13.51
C ALA A 266 2.18 -9.06 13.36
N PHE A 267 2.45 -8.35 12.27
CA PHE A 267 1.76 -7.09 11.92
C PHE A 267 0.26 -7.30 11.78
N ASN A 268 -0.16 -8.34 11.06
CA ASN A 268 -1.57 -8.68 10.87
C ASN A 268 -2.29 -8.97 12.19
N ALA A 269 -1.64 -9.69 13.11
CA ALA A 269 -2.17 -9.96 14.44
C ALA A 269 -2.30 -8.65 15.25
N CYS A 270 -1.25 -7.83 15.28
CA CYS A 270 -1.21 -6.56 15.99
C CYS A 270 -2.27 -5.56 15.50
N VAL A 271 -2.45 -5.42 14.19
CA VAL A 271 -3.54 -4.60 13.61
C VAL A 271 -4.89 -5.10 14.10
N GLY A 272 -5.10 -6.43 14.16
CA GLY A 272 -6.33 -7.01 14.68
C GLY A 272 -6.57 -6.70 16.17
N GLU A 273 -5.53 -6.74 16.99
CA GLU A 273 -5.60 -6.36 18.40
C GLU A 273 -5.93 -4.87 18.57
N MET A 274 -5.28 -3.99 17.78
CA MET A 274 -5.53 -2.54 17.81
C MET A 274 -6.96 -2.19 17.37
N ILE A 275 -7.54 -2.95 16.44
CA ILE A 275 -8.96 -2.81 16.07
C ILE A 275 -9.86 -3.29 17.23
N ALA A 276 -9.57 -4.46 17.80
CA ALA A 276 -10.40 -5.07 18.83
C ALA A 276 -10.42 -4.27 20.16
N ASP A 277 -9.33 -3.61 20.52
CA ASP A 277 -9.23 -2.82 21.73
C ASP A 277 -9.58 -1.33 21.53
N GLY A 278 -9.94 -0.93 20.30
CA GLY A 278 -10.33 0.43 19.94
C GLY A 278 -9.17 1.42 19.75
N THR A 279 -7.92 0.98 19.86
CA THR A 279 -6.75 1.85 19.62
C THR A 279 -6.72 2.37 18.19
N MET A 280 -7.03 1.51 17.19
CA MET A 280 -7.04 1.92 15.81
C MET A 280 -8.06 3.03 15.54
N ASP A 281 -9.28 2.91 16.07
CA ASP A 281 -10.33 3.92 15.93
C ASP A 281 -9.93 5.26 16.56
N GLN A 282 -9.27 5.23 17.73
CA GLN A 282 -8.77 6.44 18.38
C GLN A 282 -7.70 7.14 17.54
N LEU A 283 -6.79 6.39 16.91
CA LEU A 283 -5.75 6.95 16.04
C LEU A 283 -6.34 7.53 14.77
N ILE A 284 -7.31 6.83 14.15
CA ILE A 284 -8.02 7.34 12.96
C ILE A 284 -8.76 8.63 13.32
N ALA A 285 -9.56 8.64 14.39
CA ALA A 285 -10.30 9.82 14.81
C ALA A 285 -9.40 11.03 15.15
N LYS A 286 -8.19 10.78 15.64
CA LYS A 286 -7.21 11.84 15.92
C LYS A 286 -6.76 12.57 14.65
N TRP A 287 -6.62 11.86 13.53
CA TRP A 287 -5.98 12.40 12.32
C TRP A 287 -6.93 12.69 11.17
N THR A 288 -8.12 12.07 11.17
CA THR A 288 -9.11 12.25 10.12
C THR A 288 -10.35 12.97 10.65
N ASN A 289 -11.18 13.47 9.73
CA ASN A 289 -12.49 13.97 10.09
C ASN A 289 -13.44 12.79 10.41
N GLU A 290 -14.46 13.00 11.25
CA GLU A 290 -15.49 12.00 11.56
C GLU A 290 -16.16 11.41 10.30
N SER A 291 -16.27 12.18 9.22
CA SER A 291 -16.80 11.71 7.93
C SER A 291 -15.99 10.60 7.27
N PHE A 292 -14.73 10.44 7.66
CA PHE A 292 -13.81 9.42 7.15
C PHE A 292 -13.51 8.34 8.18
N VAL A 293 -14.06 8.48 9.38
CA VAL A 293 -13.89 7.49 10.43
C VAL A 293 -14.58 6.19 10.01
N TRP A 294 -13.89 5.13 10.28
CA TRP A 294 -14.29 3.75 10.14
C TRP A 294 -15.67 3.49 10.78
N GLY A 295 -16.68 3.22 9.98
CA GLY A 295 -18.04 2.90 10.41
C GLY A 295 -18.36 1.40 10.20
N ASP A 296 -19.61 1.09 9.89
CA ASP A 296 -20.08 -0.30 9.66
C ASP A 296 -19.30 -1.05 8.57
N ARG A 297 -18.68 -0.36 7.63
CA ARG A 297 -17.78 -0.90 6.60
C ARG A 297 -16.49 -1.49 7.16
N ALA A 298 -16.09 -1.07 8.35
CA ALA A 298 -14.91 -1.59 9.04
C ALA A 298 -15.00 -3.07 9.35
N THR A 299 -16.18 -3.52 9.73
CA THR A 299 -16.42 -4.90 10.13
C THR A 299 -16.26 -5.85 8.94
N GLU A 300 -16.74 -5.46 7.76
CA GLU A 300 -16.56 -6.24 6.53
C GLU A 300 -15.09 -6.27 6.10
N ALA A 301 -14.42 -5.15 6.18
CA ALA A 301 -13.02 -5.02 5.77
C ALA A 301 -12.04 -5.73 6.71
N ALA A 302 -12.32 -5.74 8.03
CA ALA A 302 -11.51 -6.46 9.01
C ALA A 302 -11.63 -7.98 8.89
N THR A 303 -12.72 -8.47 8.27
CA THR A 303 -12.98 -9.91 8.07
C THR A 303 -12.62 -10.39 6.65
N ALA A 304 -12.40 -9.50 5.70
CA ALA A 304 -11.95 -9.86 4.35
C ALA A 304 -10.46 -10.23 4.39
N GLU A 305 -10.17 -11.53 4.41
CA GLU A 305 -8.84 -12.10 4.24
C GLU A 305 -8.36 -12.02 2.78
#